data_fb85b95499458389f404299b2aa44b81
#
_entry.id   fb85b95499458389f404299b2aa44b81
#
_cell.length_a   1.000
_cell.length_b   1.000
_cell.length_c   1.000
_cell.angle_alpha   90.00
_cell.angle_beta   90.00
_cell.angle_gamma   90.00
#
_symmetry.space_group_name_H-M   'P 1'
#
loop_
_entity.id
_entity.type
_entity.pdbx_description
1 polymer ?
#
loop_
_entity_poly.entity_id
_entity_poly.type
_entity_poly.pdbx_seq_one_letter_code
_entity_poly.pdbx_strand_id
1 'polypeptide(L)'
;MQFLVIAYDGTDEKALDRRMAARQAHLAGIEKMKAEGKALYGVAILGAGDKMAGSVMVVDFSSRADLNAWLKTEPYVTGNVWQKIEVLPALVPPLFA
;
A
#
# COMPACT_ATOMS: atom_id res chain seq x y z
N MET A 1 4.61 15.93 -0.90
CA MET A 1 3.66 15.62 -1.99
C MET A 1 2.84 14.39 -1.61
N GLN A 2 1.55 14.48 -1.77
CA GLN A 2 0.64 13.39 -1.44
C GLN A 2 0.30 12.57 -2.68
N PHE A 3 0.14 11.28 -2.49
CA PHE A 3 -0.19 10.35 -3.57
C PHE A 3 -1.23 9.35 -3.10
N LEU A 4 -2.09 8.94 -4.03
CA LEU A 4 -2.98 7.81 -3.84
C LEU A 4 -2.32 6.60 -4.49
N VAL A 5 -2.16 5.54 -3.73
CA VAL A 5 -1.63 4.26 -4.20
C VAL A 5 -2.76 3.25 -4.21
N ILE A 6 -3.07 2.71 -5.37
CA ILE A 6 -4.08 1.67 -5.54
C ILE A 6 -3.36 0.43 -6.04
N ALA A 7 -3.39 -0.64 -5.27
CA ALA A 7 -2.65 -1.86 -5.58
C ALA A 7 -3.59 -3.06 -5.56
N TYR A 8 -3.47 -3.90 -6.57
CA TYR A 8 -4.26 -5.12 -6.69
C TYR A 8 -3.36 -6.34 -6.53
N ASP A 9 -3.79 -7.26 -5.67
CA ASP A 9 -3.11 -8.53 -5.48
C ASP A 9 -3.24 -9.41 -6.73
N GLY A 10 -2.41 -10.43 -6.83
CA GLY A 10 -2.57 -11.47 -7.84
C GLY A 10 -3.92 -12.16 -7.71
N THR A 11 -4.36 -12.81 -8.80
CA THR A 11 -5.66 -13.48 -8.88
C THR A 11 -5.56 -15.00 -8.82
N ASP A 12 -4.36 -15.53 -8.64
CA ASP A 12 -4.12 -16.96 -8.52
C ASP A 12 -4.47 -17.51 -7.14
N GLU A 13 -4.51 -18.82 -7.01
CA GLU A 13 -4.90 -19.51 -5.78
C GLU A 13 -4.03 -19.18 -4.57
N LYS A 14 -2.76 -18.84 -4.79
CA LYS A 14 -1.79 -18.54 -3.73
C LYS A 14 -1.70 -17.07 -3.36
N ALA A 15 -2.48 -16.21 -3.99
CA ALA A 15 -2.39 -14.76 -3.78
C ALA A 15 -2.62 -14.37 -2.32
N LEU A 16 -3.67 -14.91 -1.70
CA LEU A 16 -3.96 -14.60 -0.30
C LEU A 16 -2.88 -15.13 0.64
N ASP A 17 -2.34 -16.31 0.37
CA ASP A 17 -1.25 -16.88 1.16
C ASP A 17 -0.02 -15.97 1.13
N ARG A 18 0.34 -15.45 -0.05
CA ARG A 18 1.46 -14.49 -0.17
C ARG A 18 1.20 -13.22 0.63
N ARG A 19 -0.03 -12.70 0.55
CA ARG A 19 -0.41 -11.51 1.31
C ARG A 19 -0.28 -11.74 2.81
N MET A 20 -0.81 -12.85 3.30
CA MET A 20 -0.75 -13.18 4.73
C MET A 20 0.68 -13.41 5.20
N ALA A 21 1.53 -14.01 4.37
CA ALA A 21 2.94 -14.22 4.68
C ALA A 21 3.72 -12.90 4.82
N ALA A 22 3.39 -11.88 4.03
CA ALA A 22 4.06 -10.58 4.03
C ALA A 22 3.41 -9.56 4.97
N ARG A 23 2.21 -9.86 5.50
CA ARG A 23 1.37 -8.86 6.16
C ARG A 23 2.02 -8.26 7.41
N GLN A 24 2.64 -9.06 8.25
CA GLN A 24 3.24 -8.56 9.48
C GLN A 24 4.37 -7.56 9.18
N ALA A 25 5.24 -7.89 8.24
CA ALA A 25 6.32 -7.00 7.83
C ALA A 25 5.79 -5.72 7.19
N HIS A 26 4.74 -5.84 6.34
CA HIS A 26 4.08 -4.70 5.73
C HIS A 26 3.52 -3.75 6.80
N LEU A 27 2.74 -4.27 7.74
CA LEU A 27 2.12 -3.44 8.78
C LEU A 27 3.17 -2.78 9.68
N ALA A 28 4.27 -3.47 10.00
CA ALA A 28 5.36 -2.88 10.78
C ALA A 28 6.00 -1.70 10.04
N GLY A 29 6.21 -1.84 8.74
CA GLY A 29 6.74 -0.75 7.90
C GLY A 29 5.79 0.43 7.80
N ILE A 30 4.49 0.16 7.66
CA ILE A 30 3.47 1.22 7.59
C ILE A 30 3.33 1.94 8.94
N GLU A 31 3.42 1.23 10.06
CA GLU A 31 3.39 1.85 11.39
C GLU A 31 4.52 2.87 11.54
N LYS A 32 5.73 2.51 11.10
CA LYS A 32 6.87 3.42 11.10
C LYS A 32 6.61 4.62 10.19
N MET A 33 6.10 4.40 8.99
CA MET A 33 5.77 5.48 8.06
C MET A 33 4.69 6.40 8.61
N LYS A 34 3.70 5.85 9.30
CA LYS A 34 2.67 6.66 9.96
C LYS A 34 3.28 7.59 11.01
N ALA A 35 4.18 7.07 11.83
CA ALA A 35 4.88 7.87 12.84
C ALA A 35 5.71 9.00 12.20
N GLU A 36 6.23 8.78 11.00
CA GLU A 36 7.02 9.76 10.24
C GLU A 36 6.16 10.72 9.41
N GLY A 37 4.84 10.56 9.42
CA GLY A 37 3.93 11.38 8.60
C GLY A 37 3.89 11.01 7.13
N LYS A 38 4.43 9.85 6.76
CA LYS A 38 4.48 9.39 5.36
C LYS A 38 3.31 8.51 4.96
N ALA A 39 2.68 7.79 5.90
CA ALA A 39 1.46 7.04 5.65
C ALA A 39 0.31 7.74 6.36
N LEU A 40 -0.64 8.26 5.58
CA LEU A 40 -1.75 9.04 6.13
C LEU A 40 -2.97 8.19 6.37
N TYR A 41 -3.24 7.23 5.48
CA TYR A 41 -4.38 6.33 5.59
C TYR A 41 -4.17 5.09 4.73
N GLY A 42 -4.85 4.01 5.08
CA GLY A 42 -4.79 2.79 4.29
C GLY A 42 -5.97 1.88 4.56
N VAL A 43 -6.41 1.19 3.51
CA VAL A 43 -7.47 0.18 3.61
C VAL A 43 -7.11 -1.03 2.76
N ALA A 44 -7.65 -2.19 3.11
CA ALA A 44 -7.62 -3.35 2.23
C ALA A 44 -8.85 -3.31 1.32
N ILE A 45 -8.67 -3.67 0.05
CA ILE A 45 -9.78 -3.92 -0.87
C ILE A 45 -10.26 -5.34 -0.62
N LEU A 46 -11.56 -5.52 -0.44
CA LEU A 46 -12.16 -6.83 -0.27
C LEU A 46 -12.71 -7.35 -1.59
N GLY A 47 -12.36 -8.58 -1.91
CA GLY A 47 -12.88 -9.29 -3.08
C GLY A 47 -13.96 -10.29 -2.69
N ALA A 48 -14.11 -11.34 -3.49
CA ALA A 48 -15.10 -12.38 -3.26
C ALA A 48 -14.91 -13.05 -1.89
N GLY A 49 -15.99 -13.27 -1.16
CA GLY A 49 -15.97 -13.88 0.17
C GLY A 49 -15.32 -12.99 1.23
N ASP A 50 -15.30 -11.68 1.02
CA ASP A 50 -14.69 -10.69 1.92
C ASP A 50 -13.20 -10.94 2.19
N LYS A 51 -12.51 -11.61 1.25
CA LYS A 51 -11.08 -11.83 1.33
C LYS A 51 -10.33 -10.62 0.82
N MET A 52 -9.22 -10.26 1.47
CA MET A 52 -8.39 -9.15 1.03
C MET A 52 -7.80 -9.44 -0.36
N ALA A 53 -7.97 -8.49 -1.28
CA ALA A 53 -7.59 -8.63 -2.68
C ALA A 53 -6.79 -7.44 -3.20
N GLY A 54 -6.46 -6.50 -2.35
CA GLY A 54 -5.71 -5.30 -2.73
C GLY A 54 -5.61 -4.32 -1.59
N SER A 55 -5.06 -3.16 -1.88
CA SER A 55 -4.86 -2.09 -0.90
C SER A 55 -5.04 -0.73 -1.56
N VAL A 56 -5.53 0.23 -0.79
CA VAL A 56 -5.50 1.64 -1.16
C VAL A 56 -4.81 2.38 -0.04
N MET A 57 -3.82 3.21 -0.38
CA MET A 57 -3.10 4.01 0.60
C MET A 57 -3.02 5.45 0.17
N VAL A 58 -3.03 6.35 1.14
CA VAL A 58 -2.66 7.75 0.95
C VAL A 58 -1.33 7.95 1.64
N VAL A 59 -0.33 8.39 0.87
CA VAL A 59 1.04 8.56 1.36
C VAL A 59 1.55 9.97 1.06
N ASP A 60 2.56 10.39 1.81
CA ASP A 60 3.21 11.69 1.64
C ASP A 60 4.72 11.46 1.53
N PHE A 61 5.28 11.84 0.39
CA PHE A 61 6.72 11.77 0.12
C PHE A 61 7.22 13.09 -0.44
N SER A 62 8.51 13.36 -0.29
CA SER A 62 9.12 14.58 -0.83
C SER A 62 9.06 14.64 -2.35
N SER A 63 9.05 13.46 -3.01
CA SER A 63 9.02 13.37 -4.47
C SER A 63 8.44 12.03 -4.91
N ARG A 64 8.09 11.91 -6.20
CA ARG A 64 7.70 10.64 -6.78
C ARG A 64 8.86 9.63 -6.75
N ALA A 65 10.09 10.11 -6.89
CA ALA A 65 11.27 9.25 -6.83
C ALA A 65 11.41 8.59 -5.45
N ASP A 66 11.13 9.32 -4.37
CA ASP A 66 11.16 8.78 -3.02
C ASP A 66 10.06 7.74 -2.81
N LEU A 67 8.87 7.98 -3.35
CA LEU A 67 7.80 6.99 -3.34
C LEU A 67 8.21 5.73 -4.09
N ASN A 68 8.81 5.86 -5.26
CA ASN A 68 9.28 4.70 -6.04
C ASN A 68 10.35 3.92 -5.29
N ALA A 69 11.24 4.60 -4.56
CA ALA A 69 12.25 3.95 -3.72
C ALA A 69 11.60 3.13 -2.60
N TRP A 70 10.56 3.68 -1.97
CA TRP A 70 9.80 2.96 -0.97
C TRP A 70 9.15 1.69 -1.53
N LEU A 71 8.52 1.78 -2.70
CA LEU A 71 7.86 0.62 -3.32
C LEU A 71 8.84 -0.54 -3.54
N LYS A 72 10.09 -0.26 -3.85
CA LYS A 72 11.11 -1.31 -4.04
C LYS A 72 11.42 -2.10 -2.78
N THR A 73 11.12 -1.57 -1.61
CA THR A 73 11.37 -2.21 -0.32
C THR A 73 10.10 -2.69 0.37
N GLU A 74 8.93 -2.34 -0.18
CA GLU A 74 7.66 -2.67 0.42
C GLU A 74 7.43 -4.19 0.40
N PRO A 75 7.15 -4.82 1.57
CA PRO A 75 6.97 -6.28 1.62
C PRO A 75 5.87 -6.82 0.70
N TYR A 76 4.81 -6.04 0.43
CA TYR A 76 3.79 -6.45 -0.53
C TYR A 76 4.25 -6.37 -1.97
N VAL A 77 5.32 -5.64 -2.26
CA VAL A 77 5.96 -5.64 -3.58
C VAL A 77 6.99 -6.75 -3.66
N THR A 78 7.92 -6.80 -2.69
CA THR A 78 8.98 -7.82 -2.70
C THR A 78 8.45 -9.23 -2.52
N GLY A 79 7.33 -9.38 -1.81
CA GLY A 79 6.64 -10.65 -1.62
C GLY A 79 5.68 -11.04 -2.75
N ASN A 80 5.69 -10.28 -3.84
CA ASN A 80 4.83 -10.52 -5.01
C ASN A 80 3.34 -10.55 -4.68
N VAL A 81 2.91 -9.70 -3.75
CA VAL A 81 1.51 -9.56 -3.36
C VAL A 81 0.81 -8.58 -4.30
N TRP A 82 1.27 -7.33 -4.34
CA TRP A 82 0.76 -6.31 -5.25
C TRP A 82 1.31 -6.56 -6.65
N GLN A 83 0.43 -6.92 -7.58
CA GLN A 83 0.85 -7.23 -8.95
C GLN A 83 0.45 -6.17 -9.97
N LYS A 84 -0.49 -5.28 -9.60
CA LYS A 84 -0.83 -4.10 -10.37
C LYS A 84 -0.88 -2.92 -9.43
N ILE A 85 -0.11 -1.87 -9.71
CA ILE A 85 -0.01 -0.69 -8.85
C ILE A 85 -0.26 0.55 -9.68
N GLU A 86 -1.20 1.39 -9.21
CA GLU A 86 -1.45 2.72 -9.75
C GLU A 86 -1.05 3.75 -8.71
N VAL A 87 -0.35 4.79 -9.12
CA VAL A 87 0.05 5.89 -8.27
C VAL A 87 -0.45 7.18 -8.90
N LEU A 88 -1.26 7.93 -8.17
CA LEU A 88 -1.84 9.19 -8.64
C LEU A 88 -1.45 10.32 -7.70
N PRO A 89 -1.10 11.51 -8.23
CA PRO A 89 -0.99 12.70 -7.39
C PRO A 89 -2.33 12.94 -6.69
N ALA A 90 -2.28 13.30 -5.42
CA ALA A 90 -3.49 13.50 -4.64
C ALA A 90 -3.31 14.65 -3.66
N LEU A 91 -4.40 15.11 -3.10
CA LEU A 91 -4.40 16.14 -2.07
C LEU A 91 -5.44 15.76 -1.01
N VAL A 92 -4.97 15.59 0.22
CA VAL A 92 -5.86 15.41 1.37
C VAL A 92 -6.32 16.80 1.79
N PRO A 93 -7.64 17.10 1.72
CA PRO A 93 -8.11 18.41 2.15
C PRO A 93 -7.94 18.57 3.66
N PRO A 94 -7.79 19.83 4.16
CA PRO A 94 -7.57 20.06 5.59
C PRO A 94 -8.63 19.44 6.51
N LEU A 95 -9.84 19.25 5.99
CA LEU A 95 -10.93 18.58 6.72
C LEU A 95 -10.53 17.18 7.24
N PHE A 96 -9.68 16.46 6.50
CA PHE A 96 -9.25 15.11 6.83
C PHE A 96 -7.78 15.04 7.29
N ALA A 97 -7.15 16.18 7.42
CA ALA A 97 -5.75 16.22 7.87
C ALA A 97 -5.65 16.16 9.40
#